data_86e7d8a23769e36086da19a5d284cd80
#
_entry.id   86e7d8a23769e36086da19a5d284cd80
#
_cell.length_a   1.000
_cell.length_b   1.000
_cell.length_c   1.000
_cell.angle_alpha   90.00
_cell.angle_beta   90.00
_cell.angle_gamma   90.00
#
_symmetry.space_group_name_H-M   'P 1'
#
loop_
_entity.id
_entity.type
_entity.pdbx_description
1 polymer ?
#
loop_
_entity_poly.entity_id
_entity_poly.type
_entity_poly.pdbx_seq_one_letter_code
_entity_poly.pdbx_strand_id
1 'polypeptide(L)'
;GTYWTGDVKLNMSALVVMMYAAYALMRQSISDPDSMKRNVAAYNIFCFVAMIPLLFIVPRLQDSLHPGNGGNPGFGGEDLDGTMRMVFYPAVIGWTLIALWMTNLIYRTRRLEQIKEDELLNMV
;
A
#
# COMPACT_ATOMS: atom_id res chain seq x y z
N GLY A 1 -15.58 4.19 24.76
CA GLY A 1 -14.50 3.98 23.83
C GLY A 1 -14.14 5.26 23.09
N THR A 2 -12.87 5.61 23.08
CA THR A 2 -12.36 6.73 22.29
C THR A 2 -12.04 6.24 20.89
N TYR A 3 -12.42 7.01 19.87
CA TYR A 3 -12.14 6.68 18.45
C TYR A 3 -10.64 6.65 18.11
N TRP A 4 -9.84 7.39 18.87
CA TRP A 4 -8.40 7.47 18.71
C TRP A 4 -7.73 7.27 20.07
N THR A 5 -7.09 6.16 20.23
CA THR A 5 -6.17 5.93 21.33
C THR A 5 -4.78 6.32 20.83
N GLY A 6 -3.98 7.06 21.56
CA GLY A 6 -2.62 7.43 21.13
C GLY A 6 -1.68 6.23 20.92
N ASP A 7 -2.21 5.09 20.51
CA ASP A 7 -1.50 3.84 20.28
C ASP A 7 -0.50 3.95 19.15
N VAL A 8 0.69 3.42 19.34
CA VAL A 8 1.81 3.50 18.40
C VAL A 8 1.47 2.84 17.06
N LYS A 9 0.85 1.67 17.04
CA LYS A 9 0.48 0.97 15.80
C LYS A 9 -0.52 1.79 15.00
N LEU A 10 -1.49 2.40 15.66
CA LEU A 10 -2.50 3.23 15.02
C LEU A 10 -1.88 4.51 14.45
N ASN A 11 -1.02 5.18 15.22
CA ASN A 11 -0.33 6.40 14.80
C ASN A 11 0.61 6.15 13.61
N MET A 12 1.39 5.06 13.63
CA MET A 12 2.29 4.71 12.53
C MET A 12 1.52 4.31 11.26
N SER A 13 0.42 3.59 11.41
CA SER A 13 -0.46 3.27 10.28
C SER A 13 -1.09 4.52 9.66
N ALA A 14 -1.55 5.46 10.48
CA ALA A 14 -2.07 6.74 10.00
C ALA A 14 -0.99 7.56 9.27
N LEU A 15 0.23 7.58 9.79
CA LEU A 15 1.36 8.25 9.13
C LEU A 15 1.63 7.65 7.74
N VAL A 16 1.64 6.32 7.61
CA VAL A 16 1.79 5.64 6.32
C VAL A 16 0.66 6.00 5.36
N VAL A 17 -0.59 6.03 5.83
CA VAL A 17 -1.73 6.45 5.01
C VAL A 17 -1.56 7.89 4.53
N MET A 18 -1.13 8.82 5.39
CA MET A 18 -0.86 10.22 5.00
C MET A 18 0.26 10.32 3.97
N MET A 19 1.33 9.53 4.10
CA MET A 19 2.41 9.48 3.10
C MET A 19 1.90 9.04 1.73
N TYR A 20 1.05 8.00 1.65
CA TYR A 20 0.45 7.58 0.39
C TYR A 20 -0.62 8.55 -0.13
N ALA A 21 -1.33 9.26 0.74
CA ALA A 21 -2.20 10.35 0.32
C ALA A 21 -1.40 11.50 -0.32
N ALA A 22 -0.26 11.87 0.27
CA ALA A 22 0.65 12.86 -0.31
C ALA A 22 1.22 12.40 -1.67
N TYR A 23 1.52 11.10 -1.84
CA TYR A 23 1.87 10.52 -3.14
C TYR A 23 0.78 10.76 -4.19
N ALA A 24 -0.49 10.51 -3.84
CA ALA A 24 -1.61 10.71 -4.74
C ALA A 24 -1.79 12.19 -5.14
N LEU A 25 -1.62 13.11 -4.18
CA LEU A 25 -1.67 14.55 -4.43
C LEU A 25 -0.51 15.01 -5.32
N MET A 26 0.71 14.56 -5.03
CA MET A 26 1.89 14.92 -5.83
C MET A 26 1.74 14.47 -7.29
N ARG A 27 1.16 13.30 -7.52
CA ARG A 27 0.89 12.78 -8.86
C ARG A 27 -0.08 13.66 -9.65
N GLN A 28 -1.02 14.34 -8.98
CA GLN A 28 -2.01 15.22 -9.59
C GLN A 28 -1.50 16.65 -9.79
N SER A 29 -0.50 17.07 -8.99
CA SER A 29 -0.03 18.46 -8.94
C SER A 29 1.05 18.78 -9.96
N ILE A 30 1.79 17.79 -10.48
CA ILE A 30 2.91 18.00 -11.40
C ILE A 30 2.38 17.92 -12.83
N SER A 31 2.46 19.05 -13.56
CA SER A 31 1.93 19.16 -14.92
C SER A 31 2.87 18.57 -15.98
N ASP A 32 4.20 18.62 -15.76
CA ASP A 32 5.18 18.05 -16.68
C ASP A 32 5.25 16.52 -16.51
N PRO A 33 4.96 15.73 -17.58
CA PRO A 33 4.85 14.28 -17.47
C PRO A 33 6.16 13.58 -17.08
N ASP A 34 7.30 14.08 -17.51
CA ASP A 34 8.60 13.42 -17.25
C ASP A 34 9.11 13.74 -15.85
N SER A 35 8.96 14.97 -15.39
CA SER A 35 9.23 15.36 -14.00
C SER A 35 8.26 14.64 -13.05
N MET A 36 7.00 14.51 -13.41
CA MET A 36 6.01 13.77 -12.64
C MET A 36 6.45 12.31 -12.45
N LYS A 37 6.74 11.59 -13.52
CA LYS A 37 7.16 10.17 -13.46
C LYS A 37 8.36 9.98 -12.55
N ARG A 38 9.40 10.81 -12.69
CA ARG A 38 10.63 10.71 -11.91
C ARG A 38 10.42 11.02 -10.44
N ASN A 39 9.74 12.13 -10.12
CA ASN A 39 9.55 12.57 -8.75
C ASN A 39 8.59 11.64 -8.00
N VAL A 40 7.51 11.23 -8.65
CA VAL A 40 6.52 10.28 -8.10
C VAL A 40 7.15 8.90 -7.86
N ALA A 41 8.00 8.42 -8.76
CA ALA A 41 8.71 7.16 -8.57
C ALA A 41 9.68 7.23 -7.39
N ALA A 42 10.48 8.30 -7.28
CA ALA A 42 11.40 8.52 -6.16
C ALA A 42 10.65 8.59 -4.82
N TYR A 43 9.54 9.33 -4.78
CA TYR A 43 8.71 9.44 -3.58
C TYR A 43 8.05 8.10 -3.20
N ASN A 44 7.61 7.31 -4.18
CA ASN A 44 7.04 5.98 -3.92
C ASN A 44 8.08 5.01 -3.32
N ILE A 45 9.31 5.04 -3.82
CA ILE A 45 10.43 4.27 -3.24
C ILE A 45 10.66 4.71 -1.79
N PHE A 46 10.69 6.02 -1.53
CA PHE A 46 10.82 6.56 -0.17
C PHE A 46 9.68 6.07 0.74
N CYS A 47 8.42 6.15 0.30
CA CYS A 47 7.26 5.66 1.06
C CYS A 47 7.39 4.17 1.38
N PHE A 48 7.80 3.36 0.41
CA PHE A 48 7.98 1.92 0.60
C PHE A 48 9.07 1.63 1.65
N VAL A 49 10.22 2.27 1.53
CA VAL A 49 11.33 2.09 2.49
C VAL A 49 10.93 2.58 3.89
N ALA A 50 10.24 3.71 4.00
CA ALA A 50 9.78 4.25 5.28
C ALA A 50 8.65 3.41 5.91
N MET A 51 7.81 2.78 5.11
CA MET A 51 6.73 1.92 5.60
C MET A 51 7.27 0.75 6.44
N ILE A 52 8.40 0.18 6.07
CA ILE A 52 8.98 -0.98 6.76
C ILE A 52 9.28 -0.66 8.23
N PRO A 53 10.10 0.36 8.57
CA PRO A 53 10.34 0.69 9.97
C PRO A 53 9.09 1.19 10.69
N LEU A 54 8.23 1.95 10.05
CA LEU A 54 7.02 2.50 10.67
C LEU A 54 6.02 1.41 11.08
N LEU A 55 5.81 0.38 10.25
CA LEU A 55 4.83 -0.67 10.56
C LEU A 55 5.42 -1.87 11.29
N PHE A 56 6.71 -2.16 11.12
CA PHE A 56 7.29 -3.39 11.66
C PHE A 56 8.34 -3.18 12.76
N ILE A 57 9.04 -2.05 12.78
CA ILE A 57 10.10 -1.80 13.76
C ILE A 57 9.57 -0.96 14.92
N VAL A 58 9.04 0.24 14.64
CA VAL A 58 8.61 1.18 15.68
C VAL A 58 7.55 0.58 16.62
N PRO A 59 6.51 -0.14 16.13
CA PRO A 59 5.53 -0.77 17.01
C PRO A 59 6.09 -1.89 17.90
N ARG A 60 7.27 -2.41 17.61
CA ARG A 60 7.94 -3.42 18.46
C ARG A 60 8.77 -2.81 19.58
N LEU A 61 9.13 -1.53 19.45
CA LEU A 61 9.94 -0.83 20.45
C LEU A 61 9.10 -0.21 21.56
N GLN A 62 7.78 -0.22 21.44
CA GLN A 62 6.85 0.38 22.39
C GLN A 62 5.66 -0.55 22.65
N ASP A 63 5.13 -0.50 23.87
CA ASP A 63 3.92 -1.23 24.20
C ASP A 63 2.72 -0.67 23.44
N SER A 64 1.90 -1.56 22.91
CA SER A 64 0.69 -1.24 22.16
C SER A 64 -0.51 -1.94 22.78
N LEU A 65 -1.65 -1.25 22.77
CA LEU A 65 -2.94 -1.81 23.20
C LEU A 65 -3.51 -2.82 22.17
N HIS A 66 -2.96 -2.82 20.95
CA HIS A 66 -3.37 -3.76 19.90
C HIS A 66 -2.68 -5.11 20.07
N PRO A 67 -3.36 -6.21 19.74
CA PRO A 67 -2.76 -7.53 19.71
C PRO A 67 -1.45 -7.58 18.94
N GLY A 68 -0.55 -8.46 19.32
CA GLY A 68 0.75 -8.61 18.67
C GLY A 68 1.84 -7.71 19.23
N ASN A 69 1.85 -7.46 20.53
CA ASN A 69 3.01 -6.88 21.22
C ASN A 69 4.27 -7.71 20.89
N GLY A 70 5.28 -7.07 20.33
CA GLY A 70 6.51 -7.73 19.92
C GLY A 70 6.49 -8.39 18.53
N GLY A 71 5.39 -8.33 17.77
CA GLY A 71 5.35 -8.93 16.44
C GLY A 71 4.21 -8.48 15.56
N ASN A 72 4.23 -9.00 14.35
CA ASN A 72 3.09 -8.94 13.45
C ASN A 72 2.27 -10.22 13.64
N PRO A 73 0.98 -10.15 14.05
CA PRO A 73 0.15 -11.35 14.31
C PRO A 73 0.02 -12.27 13.08
N GLY A 74 0.19 -11.73 11.86
CA GLY A 74 0.19 -12.54 10.65
C GLY A 74 1.39 -13.49 10.53
N PHE A 75 2.48 -13.23 11.25
CA PHE A 75 3.71 -14.05 11.22
C PHE A 75 4.04 -14.67 12.59
N GLY A 76 3.40 -14.23 13.65
CA GLY A 76 3.54 -14.78 15.01
C GLY A 76 2.44 -15.77 15.36
N GLY A 77 2.72 -16.68 16.32
CA GLY A 77 1.79 -17.69 16.75
C GLY A 77 0.87 -17.28 17.89
N GLU A 78 1.13 -16.15 18.52
CA GLU A 78 0.56 -15.82 19.82
C GLU A 78 -0.82 -15.16 19.74
N ASP A 79 -1.09 -14.37 18.67
CA ASP A 79 -2.33 -13.59 18.55
C ASP A 79 -3.36 -14.16 17.56
N LEU A 80 -2.98 -15.16 16.77
CA LEU A 80 -3.85 -15.85 15.81
C LEU A 80 -4.02 -17.32 16.25
N ASP A 81 -5.19 -17.67 16.71
CA ASP A 81 -5.54 -19.07 16.93
C ASP A 81 -5.70 -19.84 15.61
N GLY A 82 -5.84 -21.17 15.71
CA GLY A 82 -5.97 -22.04 14.53
C GLY A 82 -7.17 -21.68 13.65
N THR A 83 -8.27 -21.24 14.23
CA THR A 83 -9.49 -20.87 13.50
C THR A 83 -9.33 -19.54 12.78
N MET A 84 -8.73 -18.55 13.44
CA MET A 84 -8.43 -17.26 12.85
C MET A 84 -7.46 -17.40 11.67
N ARG A 85 -6.47 -18.28 11.76
CA ARG A 85 -5.51 -18.55 10.67
C ARG A 85 -6.20 -19.12 9.42
N MET A 86 -7.17 -20.01 9.60
CA MET A 86 -7.93 -20.58 8.48
C MET A 86 -8.73 -19.52 7.71
N VAL A 87 -9.08 -18.41 8.31
CA VAL A 87 -9.77 -17.29 7.65
C VAL A 87 -8.76 -16.27 7.11
N PHE A 88 -7.74 -15.94 7.91
CA PHE A 88 -6.78 -14.91 7.59
C PHE A 88 -5.96 -15.21 6.32
N TYR A 89 -5.35 -16.40 6.23
CA TYR A 89 -4.50 -16.71 5.07
C TYR A 89 -5.27 -16.82 3.75
N PRO A 90 -6.45 -17.46 3.66
CA PRO A 90 -7.25 -17.39 2.45
C PRO A 90 -7.68 -15.97 2.08
N ALA A 91 -7.98 -15.12 3.06
CA ALA A 91 -8.30 -13.71 2.81
C ALA A 91 -7.12 -12.96 2.21
N VAL A 92 -5.90 -13.14 2.74
CA VAL A 92 -4.68 -12.55 2.18
C VAL A 92 -4.45 -13.01 0.74
N ILE A 93 -4.61 -14.30 0.46
CA ILE A 93 -4.51 -14.85 -0.91
C ILE A 93 -5.57 -14.22 -1.81
N GLY A 94 -6.83 -14.17 -1.37
CA GLY A 94 -7.94 -13.57 -2.11
C GLY A 94 -7.68 -12.11 -2.48
N TRP A 95 -7.26 -11.29 -1.53
CA TRP A 95 -6.90 -9.90 -1.77
C TRP A 95 -5.71 -9.74 -2.71
N THR A 96 -4.71 -10.62 -2.60
CA THR A 96 -3.55 -10.63 -3.51
C THR A 96 -3.99 -10.96 -4.94
N LEU A 97 -4.84 -11.95 -5.13
CA LEU A 97 -5.37 -12.31 -6.44
C LEU A 97 -6.22 -11.19 -7.06
N ILE A 98 -7.05 -10.52 -6.26
CA ILE A 98 -7.81 -9.35 -6.71
C ILE A 98 -6.88 -8.22 -7.14
N ALA A 99 -5.84 -7.93 -6.36
CA ALA A 99 -4.87 -6.89 -6.70
C ALA A 99 -4.13 -7.21 -8.01
N LEU A 100 -3.70 -8.45 -8.21
CA LEU A 100 -3.08 -8.92 -9.45
C LEU A 100 -4.03 -8.82 -10.64
N TRP A 101 -5.28 -9.22 -10.47
CA TRP A 101 -6.30 -9.14 -11.50
C TRP A 101 -6.57 -7.68 -11.91
N MET A 102 -6.77 -6.79 -10.95
CA MET A 102 -6.96 -5.36 -11.21
C MET A 102 -5.75 -4.74 -11.92
N THR A 103 -4.54 -5.08 -11.49
CA THR A 103 -3.30 -4.63 -12.15
C THR A 103 -3.24 -5.07 -13.61
N ASN A 104 -3.59 -6.33 -13.88
CA ASN A 104 -3.63 -6.87 -15.24
C ASN A 104 -4.69 -6.15 -16.10
N LEU A 105 -5.88 -5.89 -15.54
CA LEU A 105 -6.92 -5.13 -16.25
C LEU A 105 -6.44 -3.73 -16.62
N ILE A 106 -5.87 -2.99 -15.67
CA ILE A 106 -5.35 -1.64 -15.89
C ILE A 106 -4.26 -1.66 -16.96
N TYR A 107 -3.33 -2.62 -16.88
CA TYR A 107 -2.27 -2.76 -17.87
C TYR A 107 -2.82 -3.02 -19.28
N ARG A 108 -3.79 -3.94 -19.41
CA ARG A 108 -4.41 -4.26 -20.71
C ARG A 108 -5.18 -3.07 -21.28
N THR A 109 -5.93 -2.35 -20.46
CA THR A 109 -6.66 -1.15 -20.88
C THR A 109 -5.71 -0.08 -21.41
N ARG A 110 -4.64 0.24 -20.68
CA ARG A 110 -3.64 1.22 -21.13
C ARG A 110 -2.94 0.80 -22.41
N ARG A 111 -2.65 -0.48 -22.57
CA ARG A 111 -2.05 -0.99 -23.81
C ARG A 111 -2.97 -0.84 -25.01
N LEU A 112 -4.27 -1.07 -24.82
CA LEU A 112 -5.26 -0.87 -25.89
C LEU A 112 -5.41 0.62 -26.27
N GLU A 113 -5.37 1.52 -25.28
CA GLU A 113 -5.36 2.96 -25.50
C GLU A 113 -4.16 3.38 -26.34
N GLN A 114 -2.95 2.92 -26.00
CA GLN A 114 -1.73 3.20 -26.78
C GLN A 114 -1.81 2.69 -28.21
N ILE A 115 -2.27 1.46 -28.43
CA ILE A 115 -2.43 0.91 -29.79
C ILE A 115 -3.39 1.77 -30.61
N LYS A 116 -4.50 2.18 -30.01
CA LYS A 116 -5.48 3.04 -30.67
C LYS A 116 -4.93 4.42 -31.03
N GLU A 117 -4.14 5.02 -30.15
CA GLU A 117 -3.46 6.30 -30.41
C GLU A 117 -2.44 6.16 -31.56
N ASP A 118 -1.66 5.09 -31.57
CA ASP A 118 -0.68 4.82 -32.63
C ASP A 118 -1.37 4.58 -33.98
N GLU A 119 -2.49 3.88 -34.02
CA GLU A 119 -3.29 3.69 -35.25
C GLU A 119 -3.83 5.01 -35.79
N LEU A 120 -4.34 5.88 -34.92
CA LEU A 120 -4.84 7.21 -35.31
C LEU A 120 -3.73 8.10 -35.89
N LEU A 121 -2.54 8.06 -35.29
CA LEU A 121 -1.39 8.81 -35.78
C LEU A 121 -0.90 8.31 -37.14
N ASN A 122 -1.01 7.03 -37.44
CA ASN A 122 -0.61 6.43 -38.70
C ASN A 122 -1.62 6.63 -39.83
N MET A 123 -2.84 7.09 -39.53
CA MET A 123 -3.88 7.40 -40.53
C MET A 123 -3.87 8.85 -41.01
N VAL A 124 -3.08 9.72 -40.38
CA VAL A 124 -2.91 11.15 -40.71
C VAL A 124 -1.61 11.37 -41.48
#